data_d1977e46d02f571d546aa150453b3920
#
_entry.id   d1977e46d02f571d546aa150453b3920
#
_cell.length_a   1.000
_cell.length_b   1.000
_cell.length_c   1.000
_cell.angle_alpha   90.00
_cell.angle_beta   90.00
_cell.angle_gamma   90.00
#
_symmetry.space_group_name_H-M   'P 1'
#
loop_
_entity.id
_entity.type
_entity.pdbx_description
1 polymer ?
#
loop_
_entity_poly.entity_id
_entity_poly.type
_entity_poly.pdbx_seq_one_letter_code
_entity_poly.pdbx_strand_id
1 'polypeptide(L)'
;MEEIEVKFLNIDPDLIENRLKEIGAKKVFERFYKRKAFDYPDLRLDKAGAWIRLRDEGDKITLAFKQRIGMAADAKSNDKGMEEIEVEVDDFEKTANLLLKAGFIEKHYAENKRIRYQLDDIEFDIDFFPQIEPYLEIEAPSWERINEAISLLKLNPEDKRIFSTYQIYELKGMNFNDYKEITFKRMIKKDS
;
A
#
# COMPACT_ATOMS: atom_id res chain seq x y z
N MET A 1 -5.98 13.26 11.16
CA MET A 1 -4.74 14.04 10.91
C MET A 1 -4.31 13.69 9.50
N GLU A 2 -3.89 14.64 8.71
CA GLU A 2 -3.30 14.35 7.40
C GLU A 2 -1.92 13.73 7.65
N GLU A 3 -1.72 12.47 7.27
CA GLU A 3 -0.44 11.79 7.36
C GLU A 3 0.29 11.97 6.04
N ILE A 4 1.57 12.28 6.12
CA ILE A 4 2.44 12.48 4.96
C ILE A 4 3.23 11.19 4.75
N GLU A 5 3.14 10.63 3.54
CA GLU A 5 3.79 9.39 3.15
C GLU A 5 4.79 9.65 2.02
N VAL A 6 6.01 9.16 2.18
CA VAL A 6 7.03 9.17 1.14
C VAL A 6 7.68 7.79 0.97
N LYS A 7 8.18 7.50 -0.22
CA LYS A 7 8.79 6.21 -0.56
C LYS A 7 10.23 6.38 -1.07
N PHE A 8 11.08 5.42 -0.70
CA PHE A 8 12.42 5.23 -1.23
C PHE A 8 12.47 3.87 -1.90
N LEU A 9 12.69 3.85 -3.21
CA LEU A 9 12.62 2.65 -4.02
C LEU A 9 13.97 1.91 -4.06
N ASN A 10 13.93 0.62 -4.42
CA ASN A 10 15.12 -0.23 -4.63
C ASN A 10 16.09 -0.22 -3.43
N ILE A 11 15.55 -0.31 -2.22
CA ILE A 11 16.34 -0.34 -1.00
C ILE A 11 16.95 -1.73 -0.77
N ASP A 12 18.03 -1.76 0.02
CA ASP A 12 18.51 -2.98 0.66
C ASP A 12 17.80 -3.12 2.02
N PRO A 13 16.89 -4.11 2.20
CA PRO A 13 16.12 -4.27 3.43
C PRO A 13 16.99 -4.48 4.66
N ASP A 14 18.07 -5.26 4.55
CA ASP A 14 18.95 -5.56 5.68
C ASP A 14 19.69 -4.30 6.14
N LEU A 15 20.16 -3.49 5.19
CA LEU A 15 20.78 -2.21 5.48
C LEU A 15 19.80 -1.25 6.17
N ILE A 16 18.57 -1.18 5.69
CA ILE A 16 17.52 -0.31 6.29
C ILE A 16 17.16 -0.81 7.69
N GLU A 17 16.93 -2.11 7.87
CA GLU A 17 16.64 -2.67 9.21
C GLU A 17 17.77 -2.40 10.21
N ASN A 18 19.04 -2.49 9.79
CA ASN A 18 20.15 -2.17 10.65
C ASN A 18 20.18 -0.69 11.06
N ARG A 19 19.96 0.22 10.09
CA ARG A 19 19.88 1.66 10.37
C ARG A 19 18.71 2.00 11.29
N LEU A 20 17.55 1.39 11.09
CA LEU A 20 16.38 1.57 11.97
C LEU A 20 16.69 1.13 13.40
N LYS A 21 17.38 0.02 13.60
CA LYS A 21 17.83 -0.43 14.93
C LYS A 21 18.85 0.52 15.55
N GLU A 22 19.80 1.03 14.75
CA GLU A 22 20.83 2.00 15.21
C GLU A 22 20.23 3.31 15.73
N ILE A 23 19.14 3.79 15.09
CA ILE A 23 18.42 5.00 15.55
C ILE A 23 17.42 4.74 16.67
N GLY A 24 17.30 3.49 17.13
CA GLY A 24 16.41 3.12 18.22
C GLY A 24 14.96 2.86 17.83
N ALA A 25 14.64 2.76 16.54
CA ALA A 25 13.31 2.39 16.08
C ALA A 25 12.98 0.94 16.50
N LYS A 26 11.74 0.71 16.92
CA LYS A 26 11.27 -0.60 17.40
C LYS A 26 10.50 -1.32 16.32
N LYS A 27 10.83 -2.59 16.07
CA LYS A 27 10.03 -3.45 15.20
C LYS A 27 8.65 -3.66 15.83
N VAL A 28 7.60 -3.28 15.12
CA VAL A 28 6.21 -3.41 15.57
C VAL A 28 5.64 -4.75 15.13
N PHE A 29 5.82 -5.09 13.84
CA PHE A 29 5.38 -6.36 13.28
C PHE A 29 6.16 -6.73 12.01
N GLU A 30 5.99 -7.98 11.61
CA GLU A 30 6.28 -8.49 10.28
C GLU A 30 5.07 -9.30 9.85
N ARG A 31 4.40 -8.88 8.77
CA ARG A 31 3.13 -9.45 8.33
C ARG A 31 3.16 -9.78 6.84
N PHE A 32 2.42 -10.83 6.52
CA PHE A 32 2.10 -11.20 5.16
C PHE A 32 0.63 -10.86 4.91
N TYR A 33 0.38 -10.07 3.90
CA TYR A 33 -0.96 -9.61 3.55
C TYR A 33 -1.50 -10.34 2.33
N LYS A 34 -2.78 -10.72 2.40
CA LYS A 34 -3.59 -11.08 1.25
C LYS A 34 -4.62 -9.99 1.05
N ARG A 35 -4.80 -9.56 -0.20
CA ARG A 35 -5.68 -8.44 -0.52
C ARG A 35 -6.57 -8.79 -1.69
N LYS A 36 -7.85 -8.43 -1.59
CA LYS A 36 -8.78 -8.39 -2.72
C LYS A 36 -9.27 -6.96 -2.88
N ALA A 37 -9.26 -6.46 -4.12
CA ALA A 37 -9.86 -5.18 -4.44
C ALA A 37 -11.16 -5.39 -5.20
N PHE A 38 -12.18 -4.61 -4.85
CA PHE A 38 -13.51 -4.74 -5.44
C PHE A 38 -13.97 -3.39 -6.03
N ASP A 39 -14.80 -3.50 -7.07
CA ASP A 39 -15.48 -2.39 -7.70
C ASP A 39 -16.83 -2.89 -8.24
N TYR A 40 -17.62 -1.99 -8.77
CA TYR A 40 -18.77 -2.36 -9.58
C TYR A 40 -18.34 -2.77 -10.99
N PRO A 41 -19.18 -3.51 -11.75
CA PRO A 41 -18.85 -3.92 -13.11
C PRO A 41 -18.53 -2.76 -14.07
N ASP A 42 -19.09 -1.59 -13.83
CA ASP A 42 -18.84 -0.36 -14.61
C ASP A 42 -17.61 0.44 -14.13
N LEU A 43 -16.88 -0.06 -13.13
CA LEU A 43 -15.68 0.55 -12.54
C LEU A 43 -15.94 1.97 -12.02
N ARG A 44 -17.13 2.21 -11.44
CA ARG A 44 -17.52 3.56 -10.97
C ARG A 44 -16.70 4.05 -9.79
N LEU A 45 -16.23 3.13 -8.92
CA LEU A 45 -15.37 3.52 -7.81
C LEU A 45 -13.99 3.94 -8.33
N ASP A 46 -13.39 3.17 -9.23
CA ASP A 46 -12.09 3.50 -9.84
C ASP A 46 -12.12 4.86 -10.55
N LYS A 47 -13.19 5.12 -11.31
CA LYS A 47 -13.43 6.41 -11.97
C LYS A 47 -13.57 7.57 -10.99
N ALA A 48 -14.05 7.30 -9.79
CA ALA A 48 -14.18 8.27 -8.69
C ALA A 48 -12.92 8.34 -7.80
N GLY A 49 -11.85 7.62 -8.14
CA GLY A 49 -10.65 7.50 -7.32
C GLY A 49 -10.86 6.77 -6.01
N ALA A 50 -11.86 5.88 -5.98
CA ALA A 50 -12.21 5.10 -4.83
C ALA A 50 -12.05 3.59 -5.09
N TRP A 51 -12.00 2.80 -4.04
CA TRP A 51 -11.99 1.33 -4.11
C TRP A 51 -12.43 0.71 -2.80
N ILE A 52 -12.89 -0.53 -2.86
CA ILE A 52 -13.08 -1.37 -1.69
C ILE A 52 -11.90 -2.33 -1.60
N ARG A 53 -11.32 -2.45 -0.40
CA ARG A 53 -10.22 -3.35 -0.11
C ARG A 53 -10.60 -4.29 1.03
N LEU A 54 -10.55 -5.59 0.76
CA LEU A 54 -10.59 -6.63 1.77
C LEU A 54 -9.14 -7.11 1.99
N ARG A 55 -8.67 -7.13 3.24
CA ARG A 55 -7.27 -7.45 3.57
C ARG A 55 -7.20 -8.40 4.76
N ASP A 56 -6.51 -9.52 4.57
CA ASP A 56 -6.10 -10.42 5.64
C ASP A 56 -4.68 -10.03 6.07
N GLU A 57 -4.50 -9.66 7.32
CA GLU A 57 -3.24 -9.21 7.92
C GLU A 57 -2.59 -10.32 8.76
N GLY A 58 -3.21 -11.49 8.80
CA GLY A 58 -2.78 -12.64 9.60
C GLY A 58 -3.44 -12.69 10.98
N ASP A 59 -3.47 -11.59 11.72
CA ASP A 59 -4.08 -11.47 13.04
C ASP A 59 -5.48 -10.86 13.02
N LYS A 60 -5.82 -10.13 11.96
CA LYS A 60 -7.15 -9.56 11.70
C LYS A 60 -7.46 -9.52 10.21
N ILE A 61 -8.72 -9.37 9.90
CA ILE A 61 -9.20 -9.16 8.54
C ILE A 61 -9.96 -7.85 8.50
N THR A 62 -9.63 -6.97 7.55
CA THR A 62 -10.24 -5.66 7.44
C THR A 62 -10.91 -5.48 6.09
N LEU A 63 -12.08 -4.82 6.11
CA LEU A 63 -12.79 -4.34 4.94
C LEU A 63 -12.79 -2.82 4.97
N ALA A 64 -12.21 -2.18 3.96
CA ALA A 64 -12.08 -0.74 3.88
C ALA A 64 -12.66 -0.20 2.58
N PHE A 65 -13.38 0.93 2.69
CA PHE A 65 -13.63 1.84 1.58
C PHE A 65 -12.59 2.95 1.63
N LYS A 66 -11.92 3.19 0.52
CA LYS A 66 -10.91 4.25 0.39
C LYS A 66 -11.27 5.16 -0.76
N GLN A 67 -11.14 6.48 -0.57
CA GLN A 67 -11.37 7.47 -1.61
C GLN A 67 -10.32 8.58 -1.53
N ARG A 68 -9.71 8.90 -2.66
CA ARG A 68 -8.82 10.06 -2.78
C ARG A 68 -9.63 11.34 -2.76
N ILE A 69 -9.27 12.29 -1.88
CA ILE A 69 -9.95 13.58 -1.76
C ILE A 69 -9.35 14.54 -2.79
N GLY A 70 -10.24 15.20 -3.56
CA GLY A 70 -9.85 16.28 -4.47
C GLY A 70 -9.08 15.85 -5.69
N MET A 71 -9.41 14.70 -6.25
CA MET A 71 -8.86 14.26 -7.55
C MET A 71 -9.14 15.31 -8.63
N ALA A 72 -8.06 15.89 -9.16
CA ALA A 72 -8.08 16.45 -10.51
C ALA A 72 -8.27 15.29 -11.53
N ALA A 73 -8.79 15.58 -12.70
CA ALA A 73 -9.13 14.59 -13.74
C ALA A 73 -7.96 13.68 -14.19
N ASP A 74 -6.73 13.96 -13.75
CA ASP A 74 -5.51 13.19 -14.06
C ASP A 74 -5.13 12.15 -13.00
N ALA A 75 -5.87 12.04 -11.90
CA ALA A 75 -5.71 11.01 -10.85
C ALA A 75 -4.28 10.81 -10.30
N LYS A 76 -3.37 11.75 -10.55
CA LYS A 76 -1.92 11.56 -10.33
C LYS A 76 -1.37 12.26 -9.09
N SER A 77 -2.10 13.19 -8.49
CA SER A 77 -1.65 13.90 -7.29
C SER A 77 -2.47 13.52 -6.06
N ASN A 78 -1.78 13.13 -5.01
CA ASN A 78 -2.34 12.75 -3.71
C ASN A 78 -2.38 13.96 -2.75
N ASP A 79 -2.41 15.18 -3.31
CA ASP A 79 -2.12 16.41 -2.56
C ASP A 79 -3.18 16.81 -1.52
N LYS A 80 -4.31 16.08 -1.43
CA LYS A 80 -5.43 16.42 -0.54
C LYS A 80 -5.87 15.30 0.40
N GLY A 81 -5.04 14.25 0.55
CA GLY A 81 -5.31 13.16 1.48
C GLY A 81 -6.25 12.07 0.95
N MET A 82 -6.61 11.16 1.83
CA MET A 82 -7.46 10.01 1.56
C MET A 82 -8.53 9.88 2.65
N GLU A 83 -9.79 9.72 2.25
CA GLU A 83 -10.85 9.28 3.16
C GLU A 83 -10.81 7.75 3.25
N GLU A 84 -10.83 7.23 4.46
CA GLU A 84 -10.87 5.80 4.73
C GLU A 84 -11.94 5.48 5.78
N ILE A 85 -12.78 4.49 5.46
CA ILE A 85 -13.70 3.86 6.41
C ILE A 85 -13.30 2.39 6.46
N GLU A 86 -12.81 1.94 7.61
CA GLU A 86 -12.37 0.55 7.80
C GLU A 86 -13.16 -0.11 8.93
N VAL A 87 -13.52 -1.38 8.73
CA VAL A 87 -14.15 -2.25 9.74
C VAL A 87 -13.44 -3.58 9.76
N GLU A 88 -13.44 -4.24 10.93
CA GLU A 88 -12.98 -5.62 11.04
C GLU A 88 -14.09 -6.58 10.66
N VAL A 89 -13.70 -7.69 10.00
CA VAL A 89 -14.58 -8.81 9.63
C VAL A 89 -13.93 -10.13 10.05
N ASP A 90 -14.72 -11.17 10.21
CA ASP A 90 -14.27 -12.44 10.77
C ASP A 90 -13.81 -13.49 9.75
N ASP A 91 -14.17 -13.32 8.46
CA ASP A 91 -13.87 -14.32 7.44
C ASP A 91 -13.60 -13.67 6.07
N PHE A 92 -12.40 -13.87 5.57
CA PHE A 92 -11.93 -13.29 4.32
C PHE A 92 -12.72 -13.78 3.09
N GLU A 93 -12.91 -15.09 2.98
CA GLU A 93 -13.59 -15.66 1.81
C GLU A 93 -15.12 -15.46 1.86
N LYS A 94 -15.74 -15.54 3.04
CA LYS A 94 -17.17 -15.22 3.17
C LYS A 94 -17.46 -13.77 2.87
N THR A 95 -16.63 -12.85 3.34
CA THR A 95 -16.77 -11.42 3.05
C THR A 95 -16.59 -11.15 1.56
N ALA A 96 -15.58 -11.74 0.92
CA ALA A 96 -15.41 -11.66 -0.53
C ALA A 96 -16.64 -12.16 -1.29
N ASN A 97 -17.16 -13.34 -0.92
CA ASN A 97 -18.34 -13.92 -1.54
C ASN A 97 -19.61 -13.07 -1.32
N LEU A 98 -19.76 -12.45 -0.15
CA LEU A 98 -20.85 -11.51 0.11
C LEU A 98 -20.79 -10.31 -0.84
N LEU A 99 -19.61 -9.71 -1.02
CA LEU A 99 -19.43 -8.59 -1.95
C LEU A 99 -19.76 -8.99 -3.40
N LEU A 100 -19.29 -10.16 -3.85
CA LEU A 100 -19.61 -10.69 -5.19
C LEU A 100 -21.13 -10.87 -5.36
N LYS A 101 -21.81 -11.45 -4.37
CA LYS A 101 -23.29 -11.63 -4.40
C LYS A 101 -24.04 -10.30 -4.30
N ALA A 102 -23.46 -9.28 -3.69
CA ALA A 102 -24.00 -7.91 -3.64
C ALA A 102 -23.82 -7.14 -4.96
N GLY A 103 -23.17 -7.76 -5.97
CA GLY A 103 -23.01 -7.17 -7.30
C GLY A 103 -21.67 -6.49 -7.55
N PHE A 104 -20.71 -6.58 -6.63
CA PHE A 104 -19.34 -6.16 -6.89
C PHE A 104 -18.60 -7.18 -7.75
N ILE A 105 -17.55 -6.75 -8.42
CA ILE A 105 -16.57 -7.61 -9.07
C ILE A 105 -15.24 -7.57 -8.31
N GLU A 106 -14.51 -8.68 -8.26
CA GLU A 106 -13.13 -8.71 -7.79
C GLU A 106 -12.22 -8.19 -8.91
N LYS A 107 -11.58 -7.05 -8.68
CA LYS A 107 -10.64 -6.45 -9.64
C LYS A 107 -9.34 -7.24 -9.73
N HIS A 108 -8.79 -7.60 -8.57
CA HIS A 108 -7.59 -8.41 -8.46
C HIS A 108 -7.45 -8.97 -7.05
N TYR A 109 -6.68 -10.05 -6.96
CA TYR A 109 -6.09 -10.59 -5.74
C TYR A 109 -4.59 -10.28 -5.73
N ALA A 110 -4.05 -9.80 -4.62
CA ALA A 110 -2.63 -9.50 -4.49
C ALA A 110 -2.09 -9.88 -3.11
N GLU A 111 -0.80 -10.20 -3.07
CA GLU A 111 -0.06 -10.43 -1.84
C GLU A 111 1.03 -9.38 -1.68
N ASN A 112 1.38 -9.08 -0.43
CA ASN A 112 2.62 -8.38 -0.09
C ASN A 112 3.06 -8.79 1.32
N LYS A 113 4.34 -8.56 1.61
CA LYS A 113 4.90 -8.65 2.95
C LYS A 113 5.31 -7.25 3.38
N ARG A 114 5.11 -6.92 4.67
CA ARG A 114 5.51 -5.64 5.27
C ARG A 114 6.20 -5.89 6.62
N ILE A 115 7.29 -5.16 6.83
CA ILE A 115 7.96 -5.09 8.13
C ILE A 115 7.82 -3.66 8.61
N ARG A 116 7.13 -3.45 9.74
CA ARG A 116 6.94 -2.12 10.33
C ARG A 116 7.88 -1.90 11.49
N TYR A 117 8.52 -0.74 11.47
CA TYR A 117 9.24 -0.14 12.57
C TYR A 117 8.59 1.17 12.96
N GLN A 118 8.77 1.59 14.22
CA GLN A 118 8.25 2.87 14.73
C GLN A 118 9.31 3.55 15.59
N LEU A 119 9.44 4.86 15.40
CA LEU A 119 10.22 5.75 16.23
C LEU A 119 9.36 6.98 16.56
N ASP A 120 8.91 7.06 17.82
CA ASP A 120 7.95 8.07 18.29
C ASP A 120 6.67 8.06 17.43
N ASP A 121 6.42 9.15 16.68
CA ASP A 121 5.28 9.34 15.78
C ASP A 121 5.62 9.08 14.30
N ILE A 122 6.80 8.51 14.01
CA ILE A 122 7.20 8.14 12.65
C ILE A 122 7.06 6.64 12.47
N GLU A 123 6.39 6.24 11.40
CA GLU A 123 6.29 4.86 10.96
C GLU A 123 7.21 4.60 9.76
N PHE A 124 7.86 3.44 9.76
CA PHE A 124 8.75 2.98 8.71
C PHE A 124 8.28 1.61 8.25
N ASP A 125 7.83 1.51 7.02
CA ASP A 125 7.37 0.26 6.43
C ASP A 125 8.34 -0.20 5.33
N ILE A 126 8.96 -1.36 5.55
CA ILE A 126 9.71 -2.04 4.51
C ILE A 126 8.74 -2.97 3.79
N ASP A 127 8.41 -2.62 2.55
CA ASP A 127 7.43 -3.31 1.74
C ASP A 127 8.07 -4.19 0.68
N PHE A 128 7.57 -5.41 0.61
CA PHE A 128 7.92 -6.40 -0.40
C PHE A 128 6.67 -6.72 -1.21
N PHE A 129 6.74 -6.49 -2.51
CA PHE A 129 5.69 -6.85 -3.45
C PHE A 129 6.23 -7.77 -4.54
N PRO A 130 5.41 -8.65 -5.11
CA PRO A 130 5.83 -9.49 -6.22
C PRO A 130 6.36 -8.67 -7.41
N GLN A 131 7.47 -9.12 -8.02
CA GLN A 131 8.06 -8.56 -9.25
C GLN A 131 8.59 -7.12 -9.18
N ILE A 132 8.58 -6.49 -8.03
CA ILE A 132 9.25 -5.20 -7.81
C ILE A 132 10.24 -5.33 -6.65
N GLU A 133 11.28 -4.52 -6.67
CA GLU A 133 12.25 -4.47 -5.58
C GLU A 133 11.60 -3.90 -4.32
N PRO A 134 12.10 -4.30 -3.13
CA PRO A 134 11.63 -3.73 -1.89
C PRO A 134 11.77 -2.20 -1.87
N TYR A 135 10.85 -1.56 -1.19
CA TYR A 135 10.91 -0.13 -0.95
C TYR A 135 10.62 0.19 0.52
N LEU A 136 11.15 1.32 0.98
CA LEU A 136 10.85 1.89 2.27
C LEU A 136 9.76 2.95 2.11
N GLU A 137 8.72 2.86 2.92
CA GLU A 137 7.70 3.89 3.11
C GLU A 137 7.95 4.55 4.47
N ILE A 138 7.95 5.87 4.50
CA ILE A 138 8.07 6.66 5.73
C ILE A 138 6.80 7.47 5.84
N GLU A 139 6.10 7.33 6.96
CA GLU A 139 4.86 8.02 7.27
C GLU A 139 5.02 8.82 8.56
N ALA A 140 4.60 10.09 8.54
CA ALA A 140 4.73 10.98 9.67
C ALA A 140 3.70 12.12 9.61
N PRO A 141 3.42 12.80 10.76
CA PRO A 141 2.41 13.86 10.84
C PRO A 141 2.82 15.16 10.15
N SER A 142 4.10 15.33 9.76
CA SER A 142 4.58 16.54 9.11
C SER A 142 5.79 16.32 8.21
N TRP A 143 6.00 17.22 7.26
CA TRP A 143 7.22 17.24 6.43
C TRP A 143 8.51 17.40 7.23
N GLU A 144 8.47 18.09 8.37
CA GLU A 144 9.61 18.23 9.27
C GLU A 144 10.04 16.86 9.81
N ARG A 145 9.07 16.05 10.27
CA ARG A 145 9.32 14.70 10.77
C ARG A 145 9.78 13.75 9.66
N ILE A 146 9.25 13.88 8.43
CA ILE A 146 9.74 13.15 7.26
C ILE A 146 11.22 13.48 6.98
N ASN A 147 11.59 14.76 6.97
CA ASN A 147 12.98 15.18 6.71
C ASN A 147 13.94 14.73 7.83
N GLU A 148 13.48 14.71 9.07
CA GLU A 148 14.23 14.16 10.20
C GLU A 148 14.50 12.66 9.98
N ALA A 149 13.47 11.88 9.65
CA ALA A 149 13.59 10.44 9.35
C ALA A 149 14.58 10.16 8.22
N ILE A 150 14.50 10.93 7.12
CA ILE A 150 15.42 10.85 5.99
C ILE A 150 16.88 11.05 6.44
N SER A 151 17.11 12.08 7.28
CA SER A 151 18.43 12.40 7.81
C SER A 151 18.96 11.30 8.74
N LEU A 152 18.13 10.83 9.68
CA LEU A 152 18.47 9.76 10.61
C LEU A 152 18.87 8.46 9.89
N LEU A 153 18.13 8.11 8.84
CA LEU A 153 18.41 6.92 8.02
C LEU A 153 19.51 7.16 6.98
N LYS A 154 20.10 8.35 6.89
CA LYS A 154 21.14 8.72 5.91
C LYS A 154 20.70 8.41 4.47
N LEU A 155 19.44 8.71 4.17
CA LEU A 155 18.88 8.57 2.82
C LEU A 155 19.16 9.84 2.02
N ASN A 156 19.25 9.70 0.68
CA ASN A 156 19.35 10.87 -0.18
C ASN A 156 17.96 11.49 -0.38
N PRO A 157 17.71 12.75 0.02
CA PRO A 157 16.40 13.39 -0.11
C PRO A 157 15.88 13.47 -1.56
N GLU A 158 16.76 13.49 -2.55
CA GLU A 158 16.41 13.55 -3.98
C GLU A 158 15.79 12.24 -4.50
N ASP A 159 16.00 11.11 -3.77
CA ASP A 159 15.43 9.81 -4.12
C ASP A 159 14.01 9.61 -3.60
N LYS A 160 13.52 10.58 -2.81
CA LYS A 160 12.16 10.60 -2.29
C LYS A 160 11.13 10.60 -3.41
N ARG A 161 10.09 9.76 -3.29
CA ARG A 161 8.96 9.65 -4.22
C ARG A 161 7.64 9.67 -3.45
N ILE A 162 6.63 10.28 -4.07
CA ILE A 162 5.23 10.24 -3.59
C ILE A 162 4.45 9.40 -4.60
N PHE A 163 4.75 8.10 -4.61
CA PHE A 163 4.16 7.16 -5.56
C PHE A 163 3.22 6.18 -4.86
N SER A 164 2.10 5.88 -5.50
CA SER A 164 1.32 4.70 -5.14
C SER A 164 2.07 3.43 -5.58
N THR A 165 1.74 2.28 -4.97
CA THR A 165 2.28 0.98 -5.39
C THR A 165 2.02 0.70 -6.88
N TYR A 166 0.86 1.13 -7.41
CA TYR A 166 0.54 1.00 -8.85
C TYR A 166 1.54 1.74 -9.73
N GLN A 167 1.90 2.97 -9.37
CA GLN A 167 2.90 3.76 -10.10
C GLN A 167 4.29 3.13 -10.04
N ILE A 168 4.63 2.42 -8.95
CA ILE A 168 5.90 1.67 -8.87
C ILE A 168 5.90 0.52 -9.89
N TYR A 169 4.78 -0.20 -10.06
CA TYR A 169 4.64 -1.21 -11.11
C TYR A 169 4.73 -0.60 -12.51
N GLU A 170 4.13 0.57 -12.73
CA GLU A 170 4.21 1.30 -14.02
C GLU A 170 5.67 1.65 -14.39
N LEU A 171 6.53 2.01 -13.43
CA LEU A 171 7.96 2.23 -13.67
C LEU A 171 8.67 0.98 -14.21
N LYS A 172 8.16 -0.21 -13.92
CA LYS A 172 8.65 -1.50 -14.46
C LYS A 172 7.97 -1.90 -15.76
N GLY A 173 7.15 -1.03 -16.36
CA GLY A 173 6.38 -1.33 -17.56
C GLY A 173 5.21 -2.30 -17.32
N MET A 174 4.75 -2.43 -16.09
CA MET A 174 3.66 -3.32 -15.69
C MET A 174 2.45 -2.51 -15.27
N ASN A 175 1.31 -2.70 -15.94
CA ASN A 175 0.05 -2.17 -15.44
C ASN A 175 -0.58 -3.16 -14.48
N PHE A 176 -0.65 -2.82 -13.19
CA PHE A 176 -1.22 -3.64 -12.14
C PHE A 176 -2.66 -4.10 -12.46
N ASN A 177 -3.43 -3.23 -13.12
CA ASN A 177 -4.82 -3.50 -13.47
C ASN A 177 -4.99 -4.57 -14.57
N ASP A 178 -3.93 -4.95 -15.29
CA ASP A 178 -3.99 -6.03 -16.28
C ASP A 178 -4.01 -7.43 -15.65
N TYR A 179 -3.78 -7.51 -14.33
CA TYR A 179 -3.66 -8.78 -13.63
C TYR A 179 -4.87 -9.04 -12.74
N LYS A 180 -5.36 -10.28 -12.76
CA LYS A 180 -6.34 -10.78 -11.79
C LYS A 180 -5.71 -11.32 -10.53
N GLU A 181 -4.44 -11.75 -10.61
CA GLU A 181 -3.69 -12.27 -9.48
C GLU A 181 -2.22 -11.83 -9.54
N ILE A 182 -1.71 -11.31 -8.42
CA ILE A 182 -0.30 -10.89 -8.25
C ILE A 182 0.18 -11.44 -6.91
N THR A 183 0.86 -12.58 -6.94
CA THR A 183 1.39 -13.26 -5.75
C THR A 183 2.88 -13.52 -5.89
N PHE A 184 3.54 -13.83 -4.78
CA PHE A 184 4.95 -14.22 -4.80
C PHE A 184 5.22 -15.52 -5.58
N LYS A 185 4.17 -16.34 -5.79
CA LYS A 185 4.28 -17.60 -6.51
C LYS A 185 3.97 -17.46 -8.00
N ARG A 186 3.07 -16.54 -8.36
CA ARG A 186 2.60 -16.41 -9.74
C ARG A 186 1.94 -15.07 -10.02
N MET A 187 1.92 -14.69 -11.29
CA MET A 187 1.11 -13.60 -11.80
C MET A 187 0.20 -14.11 -12.91
N ILE A 188 -1.08 -13.75 -12.84
CA ILE A 188 -2.08 -14.18 -13.82
C ILE A 188 -2.74 -12.93 -14.39
N LYS A 189 -2.60 -12.74 -15.71
CA LYS A 189 -3.29 -11.68 -16.43
C LYS A 189 -4.80 -11.94 -16.48
N LYS A 190 -5.56 -10.87 -16.61
CA LYS A 190 -6.98 -10.94 -16.95
C LYS A 190 -7.11 -11.48 -18.37
N ASP A 191 -8.17 -12.24 -18.60
CA ASP A 191 -8.52 -12.65 -19.95
C ASP A 191 -8.92 -11.38 -20.74
N SER A 192 -8.35 -11.22 -21.95
CA SER A 192 -8.62 -10.09 -22.86
C SER A 192 -10.00 -10.19 -23.50
#